data_783bbd23fca4dde82a1ab7dbf75d12eb
#
_entry.id   783bbd23fca4dde82a1ab7dbf75d12eb
#
_cell.length_a   1.000
_cell.length_b   1.000
_cell.length_c   1.000
_cell.angle_alpha   90.00
_cell.angle_beta   90.00
_cell.angle_gamma   90.00
#
_symmetry.space_group_name_H-M   'P 1'
#
loop_
_entity.id
_entity.type
_entity.pdbx_description
1 polymer ?
#
loop_
_entity_poly.entity_id
_entity_poly.type
_entity_poly.pdbx_seq_one_letter_code
_entity_poly.pdbx_strand_id
1 'polypeptide(L)'
;MVERGRRGDPNLATVARLAGVSVPTVSKVINGRSGVSPTTRRRVEAILHEQGYRRPQSVGPVPILEVAFRALESHLAVEILRGVEQVAREHELAVAFTEIDGRHGAGRTWVDQILARRPTGLIAVYFESDPRQQARLATSSIPVVALDPTGEPLHDTPSVGATNWSGGLTATRHLLGLGHRRLAMVTGPADFLCARARLDGFRAALDEAGLPFEPELVRPGRFRFEDGVEQGLELLHMKKRPTAVFAANDMQALGVFAAAYKLGLRVPDDLSVIGFDDVEFGQWATPPLTTIRQPLAEMGATAARLVVQLAGGQQPTHTRVELATTLVERSSTAPPATR
;
A
#
# COMPACT_ATOMS: atom_id res chain seq x y z
N MET A 1 48.30 -19.35 31.75
CA MET A 1 47.47 -19.41 30.54
C MET A 1 46.39 -20.46 30.78
N VAL A 2 45.22 -20.04 31.19
CA VAL A 2 44.11 -20.97 31.48
C VAL A 2 43.16 -20.89 30.26
N GLU A 3 43.04 -22.02 29.58
CA GLU A 3 42.07 -22.21 28.48
C GLU A 3 40.66 -22.05 29.00
N ARG A 4 39.96 -21.01 28.54
CA ARG A 4 38.52 -20.90 28.68
C ARG A 4 37.85 -21.78 27.64
N GLY A 5 37.48 -23.00 28.06
CA GLY A 5 36.64 -23.91 27.30
C GLY A 5 35.34 -23.21 26.88
N ARG A 6 35.00 -23.23 25.58
CA ARG A 6 33.69 -22.83 25.03
C ARG A 6 32.59 -23.64 25.75
N ARG A 7 31.86 -22.99 26.67
CA ARG A 7 30.60 -23.55 27.16
C ARG A 7 29.64 -23.64 25.99
N GLY A 8 29.27 -24.86 25.60
CA GLY A 8 28.24 -25.10 24.59
C GLY A 8 26.93 -24.47 25.02
N ASP A 9 26.16 -23.94 24.04
CA ASP A 9 24.85 -23.35 24.28
C ASP A 9 23.99 -24.33 25.13
N PRO A 10 23.31 -23.84 26.20
CA PRO A 10 22.50 -24.68 27.06
C PRO A 10 21.34 -25.30 26.29
N ASN A 11 21.31 -26.63 26.19
CA ASN A 11 20.23 -27.34 25.50
C ASN A 11 19.12 -27.74 26.52
N LEU A 12 17.93 -28.07 25.98
CA LEU A 12 16.76 -28.47 26.80
C LEU A 12 17.03 -29.64 27.74
N ALA A 13 17.91 -30.56 27.35
CA ALA A 13 18.28 -31.70 28.18
C ALA A 13 19.07 -31.27 29.43
N THR A 14 19.95 -30.28 29.28
CA THR A 14 20.70 -29.70 30.41
C THR A 14 19.75 -28.99 31.39
N VAL A 15 18.81 -28.19 30.90
CA VAL A 15 17.80 -27.51 31.72
C VAL A 15 16.90 -28.53 32.42
N ALA A 16 16.46 -29.58 31.74
CA ALA A 16 15.63 -30.65 32.28
C ALA A 16 16.33 -31.36 33.44
N ARG A 17 17.61 -31.72 33.26
CA ARG A 17 18.45 -32.34 34.28
C ARG A 17 18.62 -31.43 35.49
N LEU A 18 18.93 -30.16 35.34
CA LEU A 18 19.10 -29.20 36.44
C LEU A 18 17.79 -28.91 37.17
N ALA A 19 16.67 -28.90 36.47
CA ALA A 19 15.35 -28.69 37.05
C ALA A 19 14.75 -29.98 37.65
N GLY A 20 15.37 -31.16 37.47
CA GLY A 20 14.83 -32.45 37.95
C GLY A 20 13.49 -32.79 37.28
N VAL A 21 13.30 -32.48 36.01
CA VAL A 21 12.05 -32.74 35.25
C VAL A 21 12.38 -33.34 33.89
N SER A 22 11.37 -33.83 33.20
CA SER A 22 11.53 -34.33 31.82
C SER A 22 11.67 -33.20 30.81
N VAL A 23 12.35 -33.46 29.67
CA VAL A 23 12.45 -32.50 28.54
C VAL A 23 11.06 -32.03 28.05
N PRO A 24 10.04 -32.91 27.93
CA PRO A 24 8.68 -32.47 27.63
C PRO A 24 8.09 -31.48 28.64
N THR A 25 8.43 -31.60 29.92
CA THR A 25 7.98 -30.67 30.98
C THR A 25 8.64 -29.29 30.78
N VAL A 26 9.95 -29.22 30.48
CA VAL A 26 10.65 -28.00 30.15
C VAL A 26 10.02 -27.34 28.90
N SER A 27 9.74 -28.16 27.88
CA SER A 27 9.07 -27.67 26.66
C SER A 27 7.68 -27.07 26.91
N LYS A 28 6.89 -27.69 27.81
CA LYS A 28 5.59 -27.15 28.25
C LYS A 28 5.74 -25.77 28.92
N VAL A 29 6.76 -25.59 29.77
CA VAL A 29 7.05 -24.33 30.46
C VAL A 29 7.42 -23.26 29.46
N ILE A 30 8.37 -23.54 28.55
CA ILE A 30 8.84 -22.59 27.49
C ILE A 30 7.69 -22.16 26.56
N ASN A 31 6.75 -23.07 26.27
CA ASN A 31 5.63 -22.81 25.40
C ASN A 31 4.35 -22.33 26.13
N GLY A 32 4.43 -22.02 27.43
CA GLY A 32 3.29 -21.50 28.18
C GLY A 32 2.13 -22.50 28.38
N ARG A 33 2.31 -23.79 28.02
CA ARG A 33 1.23 -24.81 28.07
C ARG A 33 0.82 -25.15 29.48
N SER A 34 -0.43 -25.54 29.67
CA SER A 34 -0.99 -26.02 30.92
C SER A 34 -0.46 -27.41 31.30
N GLY A 35 -0.69 -27.84 32.56
CA GLY A 35 -0.29 -29.17 33.07
C GLY A 35 1.12 -29.23 33.66
N VAL A 36 1.66 -28.08 34.10
CA VAL A 36 2.87 -27.97 34.91
C VAL A 36 2.53 -27.18 36.18
N SER A 37 2.90 -27.69 37.36
CA SER A 37 2.63 -27.02 38.64
C SER A 37 3.30 -25.63 38.70
N PRO A 38 2.72 -24.62 39.39
CA PRO A 38 3.33 -23.30 39.52
C PRO A 38 4.74 -23.32 40.11
N THR A 39 5.01 -24.24 41.05
CA THR A 39 6.31 -24.40 41.65
C THR A 39 7.35 -24.94 40.67
N THR A 40 6.97 -25.95 39.89
CA THR A 40 7.83 -26.53 38.86
C THR A 40 8.10 -25.49 37.76
N ARG A 41 7.09 -24.74 37.35
CA ARG A 41 7.22 -23.67 36.34
C ARG A 41 8.25 -22.62 36.77
N ARG A 42 8.12 -22.07 37.99
CA ARG A 42 9.05 -21.08 38.54
C ARG A 42 10.49 -21.61 38.60
N ARG A 43 10.67 -22.89 39.02
CA ARG A 43 12.00 -23.50 39.07
C ARG A 43 12.63 -23.64 37.67
N VAL A 44 11.87 -24.08 36.68
CA VAL A 44 12.37 -24.21 35.31
C VAL A 44 12.70 -22.84 34.72
N GLU A 45 11.85 -21.82 34.92
CA GLU A 45 12.07 -20.46 34.46
C GLU A 45 13.34 -19.82 35.06
N ALA A 46 13.59 -20.03 36.36
CA ALA A 46 14.81 -19.58 37.04
C ALA A 46 16.06 -20.20 36.39
N ILE A 47 16.05 -21.52 36.18
CA ILE A 47 17.19 -22.23 35.55
C ILE A 47 17.39 -21.78 34.08
N LEU A 48 16.33 -21.58 33.32
CA LEU A 48 16.42 -21.05 31.95
C LEU A 48 17.12 -19.68 31.95
N HIS A 49 16.77 -18.82 32.91
CA HIS A 49 17.38 -17.52 33.07
C HIS A 49 18.85 -17.58 33.47
N GLU A 50 19.17 -18.39 34.51
CA GLU A 50 20.54 -18.58 35.02
C GLU A 50 21.49 -19.18 33.96
N GLN A 51 20.97 -20.10 33.15
CA GLN A 51 21.74 -20.73 32.07
C GLN A 51 21.82 -19.89 30.81
N GLY A 52 21.15 -18.71 30.77
CA GLY A 52 21.12 -17.85 29.57
C GLY A 52 20.47 -18.54 28.37
N TYR A 53 19.53 -19.49 28.62
CA TYR A 53 18.87 -20.21 27.54
C TYR A 53 18.10 -19.23 26.65
N ARG A 54 18.52 -19.14 25.40
CA ARG A 54 17.75 -18.47 24.35
C ARG A 54 17.03 -19.53 23.54
N ARG A 55 15.71 -19.36 23.40
CA ARG A 55 14.91 -20.25 22.54
C ARG A 55 15.58 -20.32 21.15
N PRO A 56 15.93 -21.50 20.61
CA PRO A 56 16.37 -21.60 19.23
C PRO A 56 15.31 -20.97 18.33
N GLN A 57 15.72 -20.04 17.49
CA GLN A 57 14.80 -19.50 16.48
C GLN A 57 14.30 -20.68 15.65
N SER A 58 12.98 -20.84 15.55
CA SER A 58 12.40 -21.84 14.67
C SER A 58 12.91 -21.60 13.25
N VAL A 59 13.31 -22.65 12.56
CA VAL A 59 13.77 -22.56 11.16
C VAL A 59 12.62 -22.21 10.20
N GLY A 60 11.37 -22.21 10.73
CA GLY A 60 10.16 -21.86 9.99
C GLY A 60 9.98 -20.36 9.78
N PRO A 61 8.97 -19.97 8.98
CA PRO A 61 8.59 -18.57 8.80
C PRO A 61 8.31 -17.89 10.15
N VAL A 62 8.65 -16.61 10.25
CA VAL A 62 8.23 -15.80 11.38
C VAL A 62 6.76 -15.41 11.12
N PRO A 63 5.87 -15.44 12.15
CA PRO A 63 4.45 -15.12 11.98
C PRO A 63 4.24 -13.61 11.73
N ILE A 64 4.69 -13.16 10.57
CA ILE A 64 4.67 -11.75 10.13
C ILE A 64 4.15 -11.69 8.70
N LEU A 65 3.18 -10.82 8.44
CA LEU A 65 2.90 -10.31 7.10
C LEU A 65 3.78 -9.08 6.86
N GLU A 66 4.63 -9.15 5.85
CA GLU A 66 5.47 -8.02 5.45
C GLU A 66 4.75 -7.21 4.38
N VAL A 67 4.71 -5.87 4.54
CA VAL A 67 4.19 -4.95 3.53
C VAL A 67 5.32 -4.05 3.08
N ALA A 68 5.70 -4.15 1.82
CA ALA A 68 6.74 -3.31 1.23
C ALA A 68 6.09 -2.16 0.45
N PHE A 69 6.36 -0.93 0.88
CA PHE A 69 5.93 0.29 0.20
C PHE A 69 7.09 0.92 -0.55
N ARG A 70 6.84 1.50 -1.73
CA ARG A 70 7.86 2.28 -2.44
C ARG A 70 8.33 3.47 -1.60
N ALA A 71 7.38 4.23 -1.05
CA ALA A 71 7.62 5.31 -0.09
C ALA A 71 6.49 5.35 0.94
N LEU A 72 6.82 5.55 2.22
CA LEU A 72 5.84 5.62 3.31
C LEU A 72 5.12 6.98 3.40
N GLU A 73 5.55 7.98 2.66
CA GLU A 73 4.90 9.28 2.56
C GLU A 73 3.50 9.21 1.90
N SER A 74 3.11 8.03 1.42
CA SER A 74 1.80 7.82 0.80
C SER A 74 0.70 7.82 1.86
N HIS A 75 -0.23 8.76 1.76
CA HIS A 75 -1.43 8.82 2.62
C HIS A 75 -2.32 7.57 2.47
N LEU A 76 -2.12 6.79 1.41
CA LEU A 76 -2.82 5.54 1.16
C LEU A 76 -2.33 4.39 2.05
N ALA A 77 -1.09 4.49 2.56
CA ALA A 77 -0.45 3.43 3.33
C ALA A 77 -1.24 3.06 4.59
N VAL A 78 -1.80 4.05 5.30
CA VAL A 78 -2.54 3.83 6.54
C VAL A 78 -3.80 2.98 6.30
N GLU A 79 -4.56 3.30 5.25
CA GLU A 79 -5.79 2.56 4.93
C GLU A 79 -5.47 1.13 4.45
N ILE A 80 -4.44 0.96 3.62
CA ILE A 80 -3.95 -0.36 3.20
C ILE A 80 -3.54 -1.19 4.42
N LEU A 81 -2.73 -0.62 5.32
CA LEU A 81 -2.26 -1.30 6.53
C LEU A 81 -3.41 -1.67 7.47
N ARG A 82 -4.46 -0.84 7.56
CA ARG A 82 -5.67 -1.16 8.34
C ARG A 82 -6.33 -2.44 7.85
N GLY A 83 -6.46 -2.60 6.52
CA GLY A 83 -7.02 -3.83 5.95
C GLY A 83 -6.11 -5.04 6.12
N VAL A 84 -4.80 -4.87 5.95
CA VAL A 84 -3.82 -5.94 6.18
C VAL A 84 -3.82 -6.38 7.65
N GLU A 85 -3.84 -5.45 8.60
CA GLU A 85 -3.84 -5.70 10.04
C GLU A 85 -5.08 -6.47 10.48
N GLN A 86 -6.25 -6.15 9.91
CA GLN A 86 -7.47 -6.89 10.20
C GLN A 86 -7.29 -8.37 9.91
N VAL A 87 -6.78 -8.74 8.73
CA VAL A 87 -6.58 -10.14 8.34
C VAL A 87 -5.42 -10.77 9.12
N ALA A 88 -4.35 -10.04 9.36
CA ALA A 88 -3.22 -10.51 10.15
C ALA A 88 -3.64 -10.93 11.56
N ARG A 89 -4.51 -10.16 12.20
CA ARG A 89 -5.07 -10.46 13.52
C ARG A 89 -5.91 -11.75 13.53
N GLU A 90 -6.73 -11.98 12.49
CA GLU A 90 -7.53 -13.20 12.35
C GLU A 90 -6.64 -14.46 12.27
N HIS A 91 -5.39 -14.32 11.80
CA HIS A 91 -4.44 -15.40 11.62
C HIS A 91 -3.26 -15.38 12.63
N GLU A 92 -3.37 -14.60 13.71
CA GLU A 92 -2.33 -14.46 14.75
C GLU A 92 -0.95 -14.04 14.17
N LEU A 93 -0.96 -13.21 13.13
CA LEU A 93 0.23 -12.65 12.48
C LEU A 93 0.45 -11.20 12.92
N ALA A 94 1.71 -10.79 13.06
CA ALA A 94 2.07 -9.39 13.15
C ALA A 94 2.20 -8.77 11.75
N VAL A 95 2.04 -7.45 11.65
CA VAL A 95 2.33 -6.71 10.42
C VAL A 95 3.66 -5.99 10.58
N ALA A 96 4.56 -6.17 9.63
CA ALA A 96 5.77 -5.39 9.49
C ALA A 96 5.76 -4.67 8.14
N PHE A 97 6.45 -3.53 8.05
CA PHE A 97 6.58 -2.80 6.80
C PHE A 97 8.03 -2.45 6.49
N THR A 98 8.31 -2.35 5.19
CA THR A 98 9.62 -1.96 4.65
C THR A 98 9.41 -0.90 3.58
N GLU A 99 10.19 0.16 3.65
CA GLU A 99 10.27 1.16 2.58
C GLU A 99 11.30 0.72 1.54
N ILE A 100 10.88 0.62 0.26
CA ILE A 100 11.74 0.11 -0.83
C ILE A 100 12.80 1.15 -1.21
N ASP A 101 12.41 2.42 -1.37
CA ASP A 101 13.30 3.53 -1.73
C ASP A 101 14.06 4.09 -0.50
N GLY A 102 13.85 3.51 0.68
CA GLY A 102 14.49 3.90 1.94
C GLY A 102 16.00 3.63 1.97
N ARG A 103 16.69 4.23 2.97
CA ARG A 103 18.10 3.97 3.20
C ARG A 103 18.30 2.58 3.81
N HIS A 104 18.76 1.65 2.99
CA HIS A 104 19.18 0.33 3.44
C HIS A 104 20.67 0.37 3.83
N GLY A 105 21.06 -0.41 4.85
CA GLY A 105 22.47 -0.46 5.29
C GLY A 105 23.42 -0.83 4.13
N ALA A 106 24.67 -0.40 4.21
CA ALA A 106 25.65 -0.51 3.14
C ALA A 106 25.68 -1.92 2.48
N GLY A 107 25.43 -1.96 1.18
CA GLY A 107 25.44 -3.18 0.36
C GLY A 107 24.24 -4.12 0.52
N ARG A 108 23.20 -3.75 1.27
CA ARG A 108 21.98 -4.54 1.41
C ARG A 108 20.81 -3.89 0.66
N THR A 109 20.01 -4.71 -0.01
CA THR A 109 18.74 -4.28 -0.63
C THR A 109 17.59 -4.53 0.33
N TRP A 110 16.43 -3.90 0.10
CA TRP A 110 15.20 -4.19 0.82
C TRP A 110 14.80 -5.68 0.74
N VAL A 111 15.08 -6.34 -0.40
CA VAL A 111 14.85 -7.79 -0.58
C VAL A 111 15.71 -8.60 0.39
N ASP A 112 16.99 -8.21 0.59
CA ASP A 112 17.85 -8.89 1.57
C ASP A 112 17.30 -8.85 2.98
N GLN A 113 16.70 -7.73 3.36
CA GLN A 113 16.09 -7.56 4.68
C GLN A 113 14.86 -8.45 4.84
N ILE A 114 13.98 -8.50 3.84
CA ILE A 114 12.79 -9.36 3.86
C ILE A 114 13.18 -10.84 3.90
N LEU A 115 14.11 -11.27 3.03
CA LEU A 115 14.58 -12.65 3.01
C LEU A 115 15.22 -13.06 4.35
N ALA A 116 15.93 -12.14 5.02
CA ALA A 116 16.51 -12.40 6.33
C ALA A 116 15.47 -12.56 7.44
N ARG A 117 14.34 -11.82 7.36
CA ARG A 117 13.23 -11.92 8.34
C ARG A 117 12.38 -13.16 8.15
N ARG A 118 12.34 -13.72 6.94
CA ARG A 118 11.51 -14.89 6.59
C ARG A 118 10.03 -14.71 7.00
N PRO A 119 9.35 -13.66 6.52
CA PRO A 119 7.94 -13.46 6.85
C PRO A 119 7.08 -14.62 6.30
N THR A 120 5.87 -14.75 6.83
CA THR A 120 4.86 -15.67 6.30
C THR A 120 4.53 -15.36 4.85
N GLY A 121 4.58 -14.08 4.45
CA GLY A 121 4.45 -13.63 3.08
C GLY A 121 4.63 -12.13 2.94
N LEU A 122 4.65 -11.66 1.69
CA LEU A 122 4.95 -10.30 1.28
C LEU A 122 3.80 -9.71 0.46
N ILE A 123 3.36 -8.52 0.83
CA ILE A 123 2.52 -7.65 -0.01
C ILE A 123 3.41 -6.52 -0.53
N ALA A 124 3.57 -6.42 -1.84
CA ALA A 124 4.40 -5.41 -2.49
C ALA A 124 3.50 -4.32 -3.10
N VAL A 125 3.52 -3.11 -2.51
CA VAL A 125 2.66 -1.98 -2.89
C VAL A 125 3.40 -1.04 -3.84
N TYR A 126 2.79 -0.71 -4.98
CA TYR A 126 3.38 0.13 -6.05
C TYR A 126 4.76 -0.36 -6.48
N PHE A 127 4.88 -1.66 -6.63
CA PHE A 127 6.15 -2.31 -6.83
C PHE A 127 6.50 -2.44 -8.31
N GLU A 128 7.62 -1.85 -8.69
CA GLU A 128 8.37 -2.17 -9.90
C GLU A 128 9.67 -2.84 -9.47
N SER A 129 9.85 -4.09 -9.86
CA SER A 129 11.03 -4.83 -9.44
C SER A 129 12.10 -4.87 -10.51
N ASP A 130 13.34 -4.59 -10.12
CA ASP A 130 14.52 -5.02 -10.88
C ASP A 130 14.41 -6.55 -11.13
N PRO A 131 14.66 -7.03 -12.36
CA PRO A 131 14.62 -8.46 -12.69
C PRO A 131 15.44 -9.37 -11.74
N ARG A 132 16.55 -8.87 -11.19
CA ARG A 132 17.36 -9.60 -10.21
C ARG A 132 16.65 -9.75 -8.86
N GLN A 133 15.96 -8.73 -8.42
CA GLN A 133 15.18 -8.75 -7.17
C GLN A 133 13.96 -9.67 -7.33
N GLN A 134 13.30 -9.64 -8.49
CA GLN A 134 12.20 -10.55 -8.83
C GLN A 134 12.67 -12.01 -8.80
N ALA A 135 13.78 -12.33 -9.47
CA ALA A 135 14.32 -13.70 -9.48
C ALA A 135 14.64 -14.19 -8.06
N ARG A 136 15.15 -13.32 -7.19
CA ARG A 136 15.45 -13.67 -5.79
C ARG A 136 14.19 -13.92 -4.96
N LEU A 137 13.15 -13.12 -5.14
CA LEU A 137 11.85 -13.34 -4.50
C LEU A 137 11.19 -14.61 -5.04
N ALA A 138 11.21 -14.84 -6.34
CA ALA A 138 10.63 -16.03 -6.97
C ALA A 138 11.33 -17.35 -6.55
N THR A 139 12.64 -17.29 -6.27
CA THR A 139 13.39 -18.46 -5.75
C THR A 139 13.24 -18.66 -4.24
N SER A 140 12.64 -17.69 -3.55
CA SER A 140 12.31 -17.81 -2.12
C SER A 140 11.01 -18.61 -1.95
N SER A 141 10.83 -19.20 -0.77
CA SER A 141 9.57 -19.83 -0.39
C SER A 141 8.55 -18.85 0.18
N ILE A 142 8.78 -17.52 0.05
CA ILE A 142 7.92 -16.47 0.57
C ILE A 142 6.87 -16.13 -0.50
N PRO A 143 5.56 -16.35 -0.23
CA PRO A 143 4.52 -15.92 -1.14
C PRO A 143 4.52 -14.40 -1.31
N VAL A 144 4.34 -13.95 -2.55
CA VAL A 144 4.30 -12.52 -2.90
C VAL A 144 2.98 -12.20 -3.59
N VAL A 145 2.33 -11.13 -3.14
CA VAL A 145 1.15 -10.54 -3.79
C VAL A 145 1.46 -9.08 -4.11
N ALA A 146 1.22 -8.67 -5.35
CA ALA A 146 1.35 -7.27 -5.76
C ALA A 146 0.06 -6.51 -5.45
N LEU A 147 0.18 -5.32 -4.85
CA LEU A 147 -0.94 -4.41 -4.62
C LEU A 147 -0.73 -3.15 -5.43
N ASP A 148 -1.67 -2.87 -6.33
CA ASP A 148 -1.64 -1.77 -7.29
C ASP A 148 -0.29 -1.65 -8.02
N PRO A 149 0.12 -2.69 -8.76
CA PRO A 149 1.44 -2.75 -9.39
C PRO A 149 1.66 -1.60 -10.37
N THR A 150 2.87 -1.05 -10.41
CA THR A 150 3.21 0.06 -11.33
C THR A 150 3.30 -0.37 -12.79
N GLY A 151 3.83 -1.60 -13.03
CA GLY A 151 3.90 -2.22 -14.35
C GLY A 151 3.03 -3.48 -14.41
N GLU A 152 3.02 -4.18 -15.55
CA GLU A 152 2.34 -5.48 -15.63
C GLU A 152 3.00 -6.47 -14.66
N PRO A 153 2.21 -7.04 -13.71
CA PRO A 153 2.74 -8.08 -12.84
C PRO A 153 3.23 -9.25 -13.69
N LEU A 154 4.30 -9.92 -13.25
CA LEU A 154 4.67 -11.20 -13.85
C LEU A 154 3.46 -12.12 -13.88
N HIS A 155 3.34 -12.92 -14.95
CA HIS A 155 2.14 -13.75 -15.21
C HIS A 155 1.69 -14.59 -14.00
N ASP A 156 2.62 -14.97 -13.13
CA ASP A 156 2.38 -15.86 -11.99
C ASP A 156 2.28 -15.12 -10.65
N THR A 157 2.47 -13.81 -10.60
CA THR A 157 2.35 -13.05 -9.34
C THR A 157 0.91 -12.58 -9.15
N PRO A 158 0.20 -13.07 -8.13
CA PRO A 158 -1.12 -12.59 -7.81
C PRO A 158 -1.11 -11.09 -7.51
N SER A 159 -2.16 -10.40 -7.97
CA SER A 159 -2.27 -8.95 -7.81
C SER A 159 -3.67 -8.51 -7.42
N VAL A 160 -3.70 -7.42 -6.64
CA VAL A 160 -4.93 -6.72 -6.25
C VAL A 160 -4.81 -5.27 -6.71
N GLY A 161 -5.84 -4.75 -7.35
CA GLY A 161 -5.89 -3.37 -7.82
C GLY A 161 -7.29 -2.78 -7.66
N ALA A 162 -7.44 -1.54 -8.09
CA ALA A 162 -8.73 -0.87 -8.21
C ALA A 162 -9.11 -0.68 -9.69
N THR A 163 -10.40 -0.52 -9.97
CA THR A 163 -10.91 -0.24 -11.32
C THR A 163 -10.55 1.18 -11.76
N ASN A 164 -9.24 1.43 -11.96
CA ASN A 164 -8.69 2.76 -12.24
C ASN A 164 -9.26 3.39 -13.52
N TRP A 165 -9.44 2.59 -14.58
CA TRP A 165 -10.03 3.06 -15.83
C TRP A 165 -11.48 3.52 -15.63
N SER A 166 -12.29 2.69 -14.98
CA SER A 166 -13.69 3.03 -14.66
C SER A 166 -13.79 4.25 -13.75
N GLY A 167 -12.87 4.41 -12.80
CA GLY A 167 -12.78 5.58 -11.93
C GLY A 167 -12.48 6.85 -12.73
N GLY A 168 -11.51 6.82 -13.65
CA GLY A 168 -11.20 7.95 -14.55
C GLY A 168 -12.36 8.33 -15.45
N LEU A 169 -13.04 7.32 -16.01
CA LEU A 169 -14.26 7.50 -16.79
C LEU A 169 -15.38 8.17 -15.96
N THR A 170 -15.61 7.68 -14.74
CA THR A 170 -16.65 8.19 -13.83
C THR A 170 -16.37 9.63 -13.40
N ALA A 171 -15.13 9.95 -13.02
CA ALA A 171 -14.72 11.31 -12.66
C ALA A 171 -15.00 12.30 -13.80
N THR A 172 -14.64 11.91 -15.01
CA THR A 172 -14.81 12.77 -16.20
C THR A 172 -16.27 12.91 -16.58
N ARG A 173 -17.04 11.81 -16.57
CA ARG A 173 -18.50 11.85 -16.80
C ARG A 173 -19.23 12.73 -15.79
N HIS A 174 -18.80 12.75 -14.53
CA HIS A 174 -19.36 13.64 -13.52
C HIS A 174 -19.19 15.11 -13.92
N LEU A 175 -17.97 15.52 -14.32
CA LEU A 175 -17.71 16.89 -14.78
C LEU A 175 -18.49 17.24 -16.06
N LEU A 176 -18.56 16.32 -17.02
CA LEU A 176 -19.33 16.48 -18.26
C LEU A 176 -20.83 16.59 -17.97
N GLY A 177 -21.35 15.81 -17.02
CA GLY A 177 -22.74 15.85 -16.57
C GLY A 177 -23.13 17.18 -15.92
N LEU A 178 -22.19 17.85 -15.26
CA LEU A 178 -22.35 19.20 -14.73
C LEU A 178 -22.36 20.29 -15.84
N GLY A 179 -22.03 19.94 -17.07
CA GLY A 179 -22.03 20.85 -18.20
C GLY A 179 -20.66 21.39 -18.60
N HIS A 180 -19.57 20.95 -17.95
CA HIS A 180 -18.23 21.31 -18.40
C HIS A 180 -17.93 20.73 -19.78
N ARG A 181 -17.22 21.49 -20.61
CA ARG A 181 -16.83 21.10 -21.98
C ARG A 181 -15.33 21.28 -22.26
N ARG A 182 -14.65 22.10 -21.46
CA ARG A 182 -13.20 22.27 -21.51
C ARG A 182 -12.61 21.80 -20.16
N LEU A 183 -12.15 20.57 -20.15
CA LEU A 183 -11.63 19.87 -19.00
C LEU A 183 -10.12 19.70 -19.13
N ALA A 184 -9.41 19.87 -18.03
CA ALA A 184 -8.00 19.51 -17.96
C ALA A 184 -7.78 18.32 -17.04
N MET A 185 -6.63 17.66 -17.20
CA MET A 185 -6.20 16.58 -16.30
C MET A 185 -4.75 16.81 -15.86
N VAL A 186 -4.49 16.65 -14.56
CA VAL A 186 -3.14 16.49 -14.02
C VAL A 186 -2.93 14.99 -13.78
N THR A 187 -2.03 14.35 -14.54
CA THR A 187 -1.84 12.90 -14.51
C THR A 187 -0.87 12.48 -13.41
N GLY A 188 -0.77 11.17 -13.16
CA GLY A 188 0.33 10.57 -12.42
C GLY A 188 1.52 10.21 -13.33
N PRO A 189 2.55 9.51 -12.78
CA PRO A 189 3.69 9.04 -13.55
C PRO A 189 3.27 8.15 -14.70
N ALA A 190 3.87 8.38 -15.88
CA ALA A 190 3.49 7.69 -17.11
C ALA A 190 3.84 6.18 -17.11
N ASP A 191 4.76 5.77 -16.26
CA ASP A 191 5.14 4.38 -16.01
C ASP A 191 4.16 3.63 -15.09
N PHE A 192 3.29 4.33 -14.37
CA PHE A 192 2.30 3.71 -13.47
C PHE A 192 1.03 3.30 -14.23
N LEU A 193 0.66 2.02 -14.13
CA LEU A 193 -0.56 1.48 -14.75
C LEU A 193 -1.82 2.22 -14.31
N CYS A 194 -1.96 2.50 -13.02
CA CYS A 194 -3.11 3.23 -12.48
C CYS A 194 -3.23 4.65 -13.09
N ALA A 195 -2.10 5.35 -13.28
CA ALA A 195 -2.10 6.67 -13.90
C ALA A 195 -2.54 6.62 -15.37
N ARG A 196 -2.00 5.66 -16.14
CA ARG A 196 -2.41 5.43 -17.54
C ARG A 196 -3.87 5.07 -17.64
N ALA A 197 -4.35 4.15 -16.81
CA ALA A 197 -5.75 3.72 -16.80
C ALA A 197 -6.70 4.88 -16.49
N ARG A 198 -6.37 5.76 -15.52
CA ARG A 198 -7.16 6.96 -15.20
C ARG A 198 -7.21 7.93 -16.39
N LEU A 199 -6.08 8.15 -17.07
CA LEU A 199 -6.01 8.98 -18.29
C LEU A 199 -6.81 8.38 -19.44
N ASP A 200 -6.74 7.06 -19.64
CA ASP A 200 -7.50 6.41 -20.71
C ASP A 200 -9.02 6.44 -20.43
N GLY A 201 -9.43 6.35 -19.15
CA GLY A 201 -10.81 6.59 -18.74
C GLY A 201 -11.27 8.03 -18.99
N PHE A 202 -10.39 9.03 -18.74
CA PHE A 202 -10.64 10.43 -19.07
C PHE A 202 -10.85 10.62 -20.57
N ARG A 203 -9.98 10.04 -21.41
CA ARG A 203 -10.10 10.09 -22.88
C ARG A 203 -11.40 9.48 -23.36
N ALA A 204 -11.71 8.28 -22.86
CA ALA A 204 -12.94 7.57 -23.23
C ALA A 204 -14.20 8.39 -22.94
N ALA A 205 -14.26 9.09 -21.79
CA ALA A 205 -15.41 9.94 -21.47
C ALA A 205 -15.51 11.18 -22.38
N LEU A 206 -14.38 11.77 -22.80
CA LEU A 206 -14.39 12.87 -23.79
C LEU A 206 -14.88 12.39 -25.15
N ASP A 207 -14.40 11.22 -25.61
CA ASP A 207 -14.82 10.62 -26.88
C ASP A 207 -16.34 10.33 -26.89
N GLU A 208 -16.89 9.75 -25.81
CA GLU A 208 -18.31 9.53 -25.66
C GLU A 208 -19.14 10.81 -25.73
N ALA A 209 -18.59 11.92 -25.23
CA ALA A 209 -19.25 13.23 -25.28
C ALA A 209 -19.03 13.99 -26.60
N GLY A 210 -18.30 13.40 -27.55
CA GLY A 210 -17.95 14.05 -28.83
C GLY A 210 -17.00 15.25 -28.66
N LEU A 211 -16.22 15.29 -27.58
CA LEU A 211 -15.27 16.37 -27.31
C LEU A 211 -13.85 15.97 -27.73
N PRO A 212 -13.09 16.91 -28.32
CA PRO A 212 -11.71 16.62 -28.70
C PRO A 212 -10.82 16.43 -27.50
N PHE A 213 -9.89 15.47 -27.59
CA PHE A 213 -8.78 15.36 -26.65
C PHE A 213 -7.73 16.44 -27.00
N GLU A 214 -7.53 17.41 -26.10
CA GLU A 214 -6.56 18.49 -26.25
C GLU A 214 -5.29 18.16 -25.42
N PRO A 215 -4.16 17.75 -26.04
CA PRO A 215 -2.95 17.35 -25.29
C PRO A 215 -2.41 18.44 -24.36
N GLU A 216 -2.60 19.72 -24.69
CA GLU A 216 -2.17 20.85 -23.88
C GLU A 216 -2.97 20.99 -22.57
N LEU A 217 -4.11 20.34 -22.44
CA LEU A 217 -4.91 20.28 -21.21
C LEU A 217 -4.53 19.09 -20.32
N VAL A 218 -3.63 18.23 -20.78
CA VAL A 218 -3.14 17.09 -20.00
C VAL A 218 -1.73 17.37 -19.53
N ARG A 219 -1.55 17.48 -18.23
CA ARG A 219 -0.27 17.82 -17.59
C ARG A 219 0.32 16.65 -16.84
N PRO A 220 1.63 16.40 -16.97
CA PRO A 220 2.28 15.31 -16.23
C PRO A 220 2.41 15.64 -14.75
N GLY A 221 2.36 14.61 -13.90
CA GLY A 221 2.59 14.72 -12.47
C GLY A 221 3.15 13.43 -11.87
N ARG A 222 3.45 13.47 -10.57
CA ARG A 222 4.03 12.35 -9.81
C ARG A 222 3.24 12.05 -8.55
N PHE A 223 1.92 12.37 -8.58
CA PHE A 223 1.01 12.21 -7.45
C PHE A 223 1.32 13.09 -6.23
N ARG A 224 2.09 14.17 -6.39
CA ARG A 224 2.47 15.07 -5.32
C ARG A 224 1.61 16.34 -5.32
N PHE A 225 1.48 16.94 -4.15
CA PHE A 225 0.80 18.23 -3.99
C PHE A 225 1.45 19.33 -4.84
N GLU A 226 2.79 19.37 -4.88
CA GLU A 226 3.56 20.34 -5.64
C GLU A 226 3.28 20.27 -7.15
N ASP A 227 3.10 19.05 -7.70
CA ASP A 227 2.72 18.88 -9.11
C ASP A 227 1.35 19.53 -9.39
N GLY A 228 0.40 19.35 -8.46
CA GLY A 228 -0.92 19.98 -8.55
C GLY A 228 -0.84 21.51 -8.54
N VAL A 229 0.05 22.08 -7.73
CA VAL A 229 0.28 23.54 -7.69
C VAL A 229 0.90 24.01 -9.00
N GLU A 230 1.99 23.40 -9.44
CA GLU A 230 2.74 23.80 -10.63
C GLU A 230 1.87 23.68 -11.90
N GLN A 231 1.33 22.50 -12.15
CA GLN A 231 0.52 22.23 -13.34
C GLN A 231 -0.82 22.96 -13.27
N GLY A 232 -1.39 23.13 -12.09
CA GLY A 232 -2.58 23.95 -11.89
C GLY A 232 -2.36 25.40 -12.28
N LEU A 233 -1.25 26.02 -11.87
CA LEU A 233 -0.90 27.38 -12.27
C LEU A 233 -0.75 27.50 -13.78
N GLU A 234 -0.05 26.57 -14.45
CA GLU A 234 0.11 26.57 -15.90
C GLU A 234 -1.25 26.48 -16.63
N LEU A 235 -2.12 25.56 -16.22
CA LEU A 235 -3.44 25.37 -16.79
C LEU A 235 -4.33 26.62 -16.62
N LEU A 236 -4.29 27.24 -15.45
CA LEU A 236 -5.15 28.36 -15.09
C LEU A 236 -4.65 29.69 -15.67
N HIS A 237 -3.39 29.82 -16.08
CA HIS A 237 -2.84 30.95 -16.82
C HIS A 237 -3.12 30.89 -18.35
N MET A 238 -3.64 29.76 -18.85
CA MET A 238 -3.96 29.66 -20.28
C MET A 238 -4.97 30.75 -20.72
N LYS A 239 -4.81 31.32 -21.90
CA LYS A 239 -5.74 32.31 -22.45
C LYS A 239 -7.19 31.80 -22.48
N LYS A 240 -7.37 30.50 -22.79
CA LYS A 240 -8.63 29.79 -22.69
C LYS A 240 -8.44 28.72 -21.59
N ARG A 241 -8.63 29.13 -20.35
CA ARG A 241 -8.44 28.20 -19.21
C ARG A 241 -9.52 27.13 -19.19
N PRO A 242 -9.25 25.93 -18.65
CA PRO A 242 -10.26 24.92 -18.36
C PRO A 242 -11.25 25.43 -17.30
N THR A 243 -12.47 24.92 -17.34
CA THR A 243 -13.50 25.19 -16.31
C THR A 243 -13.55 24.11 -15.26
N ALA A 244 -12.92 22.98 -15.52
CA ALA A 244 -12.78 21.87 -14.56
C ALA A 244 -11.43 21.18 -14.70
N VAL A 245 -10.90 20.67 -13.60
CA VAL A 245 -9.68 19.87 -13.54
C VAL A 245 -9.95 18.54 -12.85
N PHE A 246 -9.61 17.46 -13.55
CA PHE A 246 -9.46 16.15 -12.95
C PHE A 246 -8.00 15.95 -12.53
N ALA A 247 -7.74 15.88 -11.25
CA ALA A 247 -6.42 15.53 -10.72
C ALA A 247 -6.35 14.02 -10.48
N ALA A 248 -5.27 13.39 -10.92
CA ALA A 248 -5.16 11.94 -10.87
C ALA A 248 -5.08 11.38 -9.45
N ASN A 249 -4.88 12.23 -8.44
CA ASN A 249 -5.09 11.89 -7.03
C ASN A 249 -5.50 13.12 -6.19
N ASP A 250 -5.92 12.89 -4.94
CA ASP A 250 -6.42 13.94 -4.05
C ASP A 250 -5.32 14.95 -3.65
N MET A 251 -4.06 14.52 -3.53
CA MET A 251 -2.95 15.42 -3.22
C MET A 251 -2.72 16.44 -4.33
N GLN A 252 -2.76 16.00 -5.60
CA GLN A 252 -2.71 16.91 -6.74
C GLN A 252 -3.95 17.82 -6.79
N ALA A 253 -5.15 17.30 -6.46
CA ALA A 253 -6.36 18.10 -6.39
C ALA A 253 -6.24 19.25 -5.38
N LEU A 254 -5.70 18.97 -4.19
CA LEU A 254 -5.40 20.01 -3.19
C LEU A 254 -4.33 20.99 -3.68
N GLY A 255 -3.36 20.53 -4.47
CA GLY A 255 -2.39 21.40 -5.15
C GLY A 255 -3.07 22.34 -6.14
N VAL A 256 -4.05 21.83 -6.92
CA VAL A 256 -4.86 22.66 -7.85
C VAL A 256 -5.69 23.69 -7.07
N PHE A 257 -6.23 23.33 -5.89
CA PHE A 257 -6.90 24.30 -5.00
C PHE A 257 -5.95 25.44 -4.63
N ALA A 258 -4.72 25.11 -4.23
CA ALA A 258 -3.72 26.09 -3.87
C ALA A 258 -3.34 27.00 -5.07
N ALA A 259 -3.28 26.43 -6.28
CA ALA A 259 -3.07 27.21 -7.52
C ALA A 259 -4.25 28.16 -7.78
N ALA A 260 -5.49 27.67 -7.68
CA ALA A 260 -6.69 28.48 -7.83
C ALA A 260 -6.72 29.64 -6.82
N TYR A 261 -6.44 29.35 -5.54
CA TYR A 261 -6.37 30.37 -4.47
C TYR A 261 -5.33 31.47 -4.78
N LYS A 262 -4.12 31.10 -5.25
CA LYS A 262 -3.07 32.06 -5.63
C LYS A 262 -3.51 33.01 -6.76
N LEU A 263 -4.42 32.57 -7.61
CA LEU A 263 -4.97 33.33 -8.73
C LEU A 263 -6.30 34.04 -8.41
N GLY A 264 -6.75 33.97 -7.16
CA GLY A 264 -8.02 34.56 -6.73
C GLY A 264 -9.25 33.87 -7.30
N LEU A 265 -9.12 32.60 -7.75
CA LEU A 265 -10.22 31.80 -8.27
C LEU A 265 -10.87 31.00 -7.14
N ARG A 266 -12.18 30.92 -7.17
CA ARG A 266 -12.96 30.17 -6.20
C ARG A 266 -13.28 28.77 -6.73
N VAL A 267 -13.10 27.79 -5.88
CA VAL A 267 -13.58 26.43 -6.10
C VAL A 267 -14.88 26.29 -5.28
N PRO A 268 -16.00 25.84 -5.87
CA PRO A 268 -16.17 25.39 -7.26
C PRO A 268 -16.59 26.50 -8.25
N ASP A 269 -16.91 27.71 -7.81
CA ASP A 269 -17.61 28.75 -8.58
C ASP A 269 -16.89 29.14 -9.89
N ASP A 270 -15.56 29.28 -9.83
CA ASP A 270 -14.74 29.69 -10.98
C ASP A 270 -13.99 28.51 -11.60
N LEU A 271 -13.86 27.39 -10.87
CA LEU A 271 -13.15 26.17 -11.25
C LEU A 271 -13.68 24.96 -10.48
N SER A 272 -14.21 23.96 -11.16
CA SER A 272 -14.49 22.66 -10.56
C SER A 272 -13.22 21.82 -10.49
N VAL A 273 -13.03 21.08 -9.36
CA VAL A 273 -11.90 20.17 -9.19
C VAL A 273 -12.40 18.84 -8.63
N ILE A 274 -11.98 17.75 -9.26
CA ILE A 274 -12.23 16.39 -8.80
C ILE A 274 -10.91 15.67 -8.62
N GLY A 275 -10.80 14.91 -7.50
CA GLY A 275 -9.64 14.09 -7.16
C GLY A 275 -9.84 12.60 -7.42
N PHE A 276 -8.95 11.81 -6.82
CA PHE A 276 -8.98 10.34 -6.82
C PHE A 276 -8.30 9.87 -5.54
N ASP A 277 -8.79 8.84 -4.90
CA ASP A 277 -8.35 8.08 -3.73
C ASP A 277 -9.31 8.17 -2.54
N ASP A 278 -9.95 9.31 -2.29
CA ASP A 278 -10.76 9.64 -1.12
C ASP A 278 -9.96 9.62 0.19
N VAL A 279 -8.79 10.28 0.18
CA VAL A 279 -8.00 10.45 1.40
C VAL A 279 -8.67 11.41 2.38
N GLU A 280 -8.42 11.19 3.67
CA GLU A 280 -9.07 11.94 4.77
C GLU A 280 -8.91 13.47 4.64
N PHE A 281 -7.76 13.96 4.19
CA PHE A 281 -7.50 15.39 3.98
C PHE A 281 -8.45 16.05 2.96
N GLY A 282 -8.93 15.29 1.98
CA GLY A 282 -9.90 15.78 1.01
C GLY A 282 -11.23 16.17 1.64
N GLN A 283 -11.63 15.52 2.73
CA GLN A 283 -12.86 15.84 3.47
C GLN A 283 -12.72 17.14 4.25
N TRP A 284 -11.52 17.47 4.72
CA TRP A 284 -11.22 18.67 5.50
C TRP A 284 -10.85 19.87 4.64
N ALA A 285 -10.70 19.68 3.33
CA ALA A 285 -10.45 20.77 2.42
C ALA A 285 -11.61 21.78 2.39
N THR A 286 -11.32 22.99 1.98
CA THR A 286 -12.32 24.05 1.82
C THR A 286 -12.32 24.55 0.38
N PRO A 287 -13.35 24.17 -0.40
CA PRO A 287 -14.45 23.29 -0.07
C PRO A 287 -14.03 21.79 0.04
N PRO A 288 -14.85 20.92 0.69
CA PRO A 288 -14.61 19.47 0.71
C PRO A 288 -14.52 18.89 -0.70
N LEU A 289 -13.49 18.06 -0.94
CA LEU A 289 -13.12 17.56 -2.26
C LEU A 289 -14.04 16.44 -2.74
N THR A 290 -14.66 16.63 -3.90
CA THR A 290 -15.29 15.57 -4.70
C THR A 290 -14.18 14.69 -5.27
N THR A 291 -14.31 13.36 -5.15
CA THR A 291 -13.24 12.44 -5.51
C THR A 291 -13.77 11.05 -5.90
N ILE A 292 -12.91 10.24 -6.47
CA ILE A 292 -13.16 8.81 -6.72
C ILE A 292 -12.52 8.02 -5.57
N ARG A 293 -13.34 7.33 -4.79
CA ARG A 293 -12.88 6.47 -3.68
C ARG A 293 -12.30 5.17 -4.20
N GLN A 294 -11.09 4.85 -3.75
CA GLN A 294 -10.55 3.50 -3.81
C GLN A 294 -10.88 2.75 -2.51
N PRO A 295 -11.27 1.46 -2.56
CA PRO A 295 -11.52 0.67 -1.36
C PRO A 295 -10.20 0.14 -0.76
N LEU A 296 -9.30 1.05 -0.35
CA LEU A 296 -7.90 0.76 0.03
C LEU A 296 -7.78 -0.28 1.15
N ALA A 297 -8.62 -0.17 2.18
CA ALA A 297 -8.62 -1.15 3.27
C ALA A 297 -9.02 -2.54 2.77
N GLU A 298 -10.03 -2.63 1.90
CA GLU A 298 -10.44 -3.90 1.30
C GLU A 298 -9.39 -4.47 0.34
N MET A 299 -8.68 -3.59 -0.40
CA MET A 299 -7.53 -3.98 -1.23
C MET A 299 -6.42 -4.60 -0.36
N GLY A 300 -6.07 -3.96 0.75
CA GLY A 300 -5.11 -4.49 1.73
C GLY A 300 -5.55 -5.83 2.32
N ALA A 301 -6.80 -5.93 2.76
CA ALA A 301 -7.37 -7.16 3.30
C ALA A 301 -7.39 -8.29 2.28
N THR A 302 -7.75 -7.99 1.03
CA THR A 302 -7.78 -8.97 -0.07
C THR A 302 -6.36 -9.47 -0.39
N ALA A 303 -5.37 -8.58 -0.45
CA ALA A 303 -3.98 -8.97 -0.65
C ALA A 303 -3.46 -9.85 0.51
N ALA A 304 -3.80 -9.49 1.75
CA ALA A 304 -3.41 -10.28 2.93
C ALA A 304 -4.03 -11.69 2.92
N ARG A 305 -5.33 -11.83 2.57
CA ARG A 305 -5.97 -13.14 2.42
C ARG A 305 -5.30 -14.00 1.35
N LEU A 306 -4.95 -13.41 0.20
CA LEU A 306 -4.22 -14.11 -0.85
C LEU A 306 -2.85 -14.60 -0.37
N VAL A 307 -2.10 -13.76 0.36
CA VAL A 307 -0.81 -14.16 0.94
C VAL A 307 -0.99 -15.33 1.90
N VAL A 308 -1.97 -15.28 2.80
CA VAL A 308 -2.25 -16.35 3.78
C VAL A 308 -2.63 -17.65 3.08
N GLN A 309 -3.49 -17.60 2.05
CA GLN A 309 -3.85 -18.77 1.25
C GLN A 309 -2.63 -19.42 0.60
N LEU A 310 -1.78 -18.61 -0.05
CA LEU A 310 -0.55 -19.07 -0.68
C LEU A 310 0.43 -19.69 0.34
N ALA A 311 0.59 -19.05 1.52
CA ALA A 311 1.43 -19.56 2.60
C ALA A 311 0.93 -20.91 3.14
N GLY A 312 -0.38 -21.14 3.11
CA GLY A 312 -1.03 -22.41 3.43
C GLY A 312 -0.95 -23.46 2.30
N GLY A 313 -0.26 -23.17 1.20
CA GLY A 313 -0.14 -24.07 0.03
C GLY A 313 -1.39 -24.14 -0.83
N GLN A 314 -2.34 -23.23 -0.63
CA GLN A 314 -3.57 -23.19 -1.44
C GLN A 314 -3.35 -22.30 -2.67
N GLN A 315 -3.82 -22.75 -3.82
CA GLN A 315 -3.82 -21.92 -5.03
C GLN A 315 -5.08 -21.04 -5.04
N PRO A 316 -4.92 -19.71 -5.19
CA PRO A 316 -6.09 -18.83 -5.29
C PRO A 316 -6.85 -19.09 -6.59
N THR A 317 -8.19 -19.02 -6.53
CA THR A 317 -9.06 -19.17 -7.70
C THR A 317 -8.83 -18.09 -8.75
N HIS A 318 -8.50 -16.89 -8.28
CA HIS A 318 -8.18 -15.74 -9.12
C HIS A 318 -6.83 -15.16 -8.72
N THR A 319 -5.96 -14.98 -9.70
CA THR A 319 -4.63 -14.38 -9.52
C THR A 319 -4.63 -12.86 -9.72
N ARG A 320 -5.68 -12.31 -10.35
CA ARG A 320 -5.87 -10.87 -10.53
C ARG A 320 -7.25 -10.48 -10.03
N VAL A 321 -7.28 -9.55 -9.07
CA VAL A 321 -8.51 -9.04 -8.45
C VAL A 321 -8.54 -7.53 -8.59
N GLU A 322 -9.59 -6.99 -9.19
CA GLU A 322 -9.84 -5.54 -9.23
C GLU A 322 -11.08 -5.22 -8.40
N LEU A 323 -10.94 -4.27 -7.48
CA LEU A 323 -12.03 -3.79 -6.63
C LEU A 323 -12.63 -2.51 -7.20
N ALA A 324 -13.95 -2.41 -7.12
CA ALA A 324 -14.68 -1.29 -7.70
C ALA A 324 -14.37 0.03 -7.00
N THR A 325 -14.12 1.07 -7.81
CA THR A 325 -14.06 2.45 -7.35
C THR A 325 -15.44 3.10 -7.34
N THR A 326 -15.66 4.12 -6.52
CA THR A 326 -16.93 4.83 -6.39
C THR A 326 -16.75 6.34 -6.38
N LEU A 327 -17.67 7.08 -7.00
CA LEU A 327 -17.72 8.54 -6.89
C LEU A 327 -18.19 8.96 -5.51
N VAL A 328 -17.49 9.90 -4.90
CA VAL A 328 -17.87 10.58 -3.66
C VAL A 328 -18.04 12.06 -3.96
N GLU A 329 -19.29 12.46 -4.17
CA GLU A 329 -19.62 13.84 -4.43
C GLU A 329 -19.58 14.66 -3.14
N ARG A 330 -18.88 15.81 -3.21
CA ARG A 330 -18.80 16.82 -2.15
C ARG A 330 -19.03 18.21 -2.74
N SER A 331 -18.25 19.22 -2.34
CA SER A 331 -18.54 20.62 -2.68
C SER A 331 -17.53 21.26 -3.62
N SER A 332 -16.59 20.51 -4.19
CA SER A 332 -15.54 21.05 -5.06
C SER A 332 -15.89 21.08 -6.55
N THR A 333 -17.08 20.63 -6.90
CA THR A 333 -17.59 20.60 -8.28
C THR A 333 -18.98 21.24 -8.35
N ALA A 334 -19.23 22.06 -9.38
CA ALA A 334 -20.51 22.70 -9.67
C ALA A 334 -20.64 22.91 -11.18
N PRO A 335 -21.81 23.23 -11.73
CA PRO A 335 -21.94 23.67 -13.12
C PRO A 335 -21.01 24.84 -13.45
N PRO A 336 -20.47 24.91 -14.67
CA PRO A 336 -19.60 26.02 -15.07
C PRO A 336 -20.35 27.35 -14.98
N ALA A 337 -19.67 28.40 -14.52
CA ALA A 337 -20.24 29.76 -14.51
C ALA A 337 -20.71 30.13 -15.89
N THR A 338 -21.96 30.55 -16.02
CA THR A 338 -22.48 31.18 -17.26
C THR A 338 -21.73 32.49 -17.49
N ARG A 339 -20.89 32.51 -18.53
CA ARG A 339 -20.22 33.75 -19.01
C ARG A 339 -21.07 34.45 -20.05
#